data_386353349e873ea5fb002d336822802a
#
_entry.id   386353349e873ea5fb002d336822802a
#
_cell.length_a   1.000
_cell.length_b   1.000
_cell.length_c   1.000
_cell.angle_alpha   90.00
_cell.angle_beta   90.00
_cell.angle_gamma   90.00
#
_symmetry.space_group_name_H-M   'P 1'
#
loop_
_entity.id
_entity.type
_entity.pdbx_description
1 polymer ?
#
loop_
_entity_poly.entity_id
_entity_poly.type
_entity_poly.pdbx_seq_one_letter_code
_entity_poly.pdbx_strand_id
1 'polypeptide(L)'
;MSDQNHNDLWRDFPKTAQEFEARFATEEDCRAWWIKARWGDHPACARCKSTRVWTERKGFLFECADCGHQTSLTSGTLLVKTRKPFKVWFRAVFEISTQRTGISGKDLQRLLGFGSYKTAWTWLHKIRTAMVRPEREPLGPFVQMDEALVGGKGGPNKELVLVAVEFDGRVRLAHAENNDAETLKVLVSGQVAEDAHVVTDGHAGYNDKSLEKRPHEAVVQTKEERRENDAVQSCHWTISLLKRWLIGTHAGGVRAKHLQAYLDEFAFRYNRRKTKGVGRIAARVFEQLITHGPRTMRQIIDDTRRCRYFPAARPELRA
;
A
#
# COMPACT_ATOMS: atom_id res chain seq x y z
N MET A 1 24.95 11.39 -2.64
CA MET A 1 25.03 11.07 -4.09
C MET A 1 24.21 9.82 -4.35
N SER A 2 22.86 9.88 -4.42
CA SER A 2 22.03 8.68 -4.70
C SER A 2 20.62 8.96 -5.18
N ASP A 3 20.16 10.21 -5.24
CA ASP A 3 18.75 10.49 -5.60
C ASP A 3 18.45 10.52 -7.11
N GLN A 4 19.45 10.70 -7.97
CA GLN A 4 19.23 10.81 -9.41
C GLN A 4 19.04 9.46 -10.11
N ASN A 5 19.68 8.39 -9.67
CA ASN A 5 19.60 7.08 -10.34
C ASN A 5 18.30 6.29 -10.02
N HIS A 6 17.65 6.56 -8.89
CA HIS A 6 16.38 5.92 -8.54
C HIS A 6 15.21 6.38 -9.41
N ASN A 7 15.26 7.62 -9.90
CA ASN A 7 14.18 8.22 -10.69
C ASN A 7 14.04 7.65 -12.12
N ASP A 8 15.09 7.11 -12.69
CA ASP A 8 15.09 6.67 -14.09
C ASP A 8 14.51 5.26 -14.30
N LEU A 9 14.68 4.37 -13.31
CA LEU A 9 14.09 3.02 -13.37
C LEU A 9 12.56 3.01 -13.44
N TRP A 10 11.92 4.01 -12.86
CA TRP A 10 10.46 4.17 -12.85
C TRP A 10 9.92 4.78 -14.13
N ARG A 11 10.67 5.70 -14.71
CA ARG A 11 10.31 6.32 -15.99
C ARG A 11 10.36 5.31 -17.11
N ASP A 12 11.29 4.38 -17.02
CA ASP A 12 11.59 3.36 -18.01
C ASP A 12 10.86 2.03 -17.79
N PHE A 13 10.01 1.94 -16.75
CA PHE A 13 9.27 0.73 -16.48
C PHE A 13 8.21 0.48 -17.55
N PRO A 14 8.01 -0.78 -17.99
CA PRO A 14 6.99 -1.14 -18.99
C PRO A 14 5.63 -0.56 -18.68
N LYS A 15 4.96 0.01 -19.67
CA LYS A 15 3.65 0.66 -19.52
C LYS A 15 2.49 -0.29 -19.77
N THR A 16 2.72 -1.33 -20.57
CA THR A 16 1.73 -2.32 -20.98
C THR A 16 2.13 -3.73 -20.57
N ALA A 17 1.19 -4.68 -20.63
CA ALA A 17 1.47 -6.08 -20.36
C ALA A 17 2.46 -6.68 -21.37
N GLN A 18 2.32 -6.32 -22.66
CA GLN A 18 3.19 -6.80 -23.71
C GLN A 18 4.63 -6.32 -23.51
N GLU A 19 4.83 -5.03 -23.23
CA GLU A 19 6.15 -4.48 -22.90
C GLU A 19 6.74 -5.15 -21.64
N PHE A 20 5.90 -5.44 -20.63
CA PHE A 20 6.32 -6.12 -19.42
C PHE A 20 6.80 -7.55 -19.70
N GLU A 21 6.06 -8.31 -20.48
CA GLU A 21 6.41 -9.68 -20.86
C GLU A 21 7.70 -9.73 -21.70
N ALA A 22 7.88 -8.78 -22.62
CA ALA A 22 9.08 -8.66 -23.41
C ALA A 22 10.31 -8.32 -22.56
N ARG A 23 10.19 -7.37 -21.63
CA ARG A 23 11.31 -6.91 -20.80
C ARG A 23 11.71 -7.89 -19.71
N PHE A 24 10.75 -8.63 -19.13
CA PHE A 24 10.95 -9.57 -18.04
C PHE A 24 10.69 -11.02 -18.48
N ALA A 25 11.23 -11.35 -19.66
CA ALA A 25 11.03 -12.65 -20.30
C ALA A 25 11.71 -13.78 -19.53
N THR A 26 12.86 -13.53 -18.92
CA THR A 26 13.65 -14.53 -18.19
C THR A 26 13.77 -14.22 -16.70
N GLU A 27 14.24 -15.19 -15.92
CA GLU A 27 14.56 -15.00 -14.49
C GLU A 27 15.73 -14.04 -14.33
N GLU A 28 16.68 -14.09 -15.25
CA GLU A 28 17.88 -13.26 -15.30
C GLU A 28 17.52 -11.77 -15.51
N ASP A 29 16.57 -11.48 -16.40
CA ASP A 29 16.08 -10.11 -16.62
C ASP A 29 15.46 -9.53 -15.35
N CYS A 30 14.66 -10.33 -14.67
CA CYS A 30 14.03 -9.93 -13.41
C CYS A 30 15.06 -9.67 -12.31
N ARG A 31 16.10 -10.52 -12.20
CA ARG A 31 17.19 -10.35 -11.24
C ARG A 31 18.03 -9.12 -11.55
N ALA A 32 18.43 -8.94 -12.80
CA ALA A 32 19.22 -7.80 -13.22
C ALA A 32 18.50 -6.48 -12.87
N TRP A 33 17.22 -6.40 -13.19
CA TRP A 33 16.40 -5.25 -12.82
C TRP A 33 16.32 -5.04 -11.30
N TRP A 34 16.10 -6.13 -10.53
CA TRP A 34 16.01 -6.07 -9.06
C TRP A 34 17.30 -5.59 -8.43
N ILE A 35 18.46 -6.08 -8.91
CA ILE A 35 19.78 -5.68 -8.46
C ILE A 35 19.98 -4.18 -8.71
N LYS A 36 19.72 -3.73 -9.94
CA LYS A 36 19.85 -2.33 -10.32
C LYS A 36 18.91 -1.43 -9.51
N ALA A 37 17.65 -1.85 -9.31
CA ALA A 37 16.68 -1.11 -8.52
C ALA A 37 17.06 -0.99 -7.04
N ARG A 38 17.78 -1.98 -6.51
CA ARG A 38 18.14 -2.03 -5.08
C ARG A 38 19.46 -1.36 -4.75
N TRP A 39 20.46 -1.53 -5.58
CA TRP A 39 21.83 -1.09 -5.30
C TRP A 39 22.40 -0.16 -6.36
N GLY A 40 21.69 0.12 -7.44
CA GLY A 40 22.21 0.86 -8.58
C GLY A 40 23.23 0.03 -9.36
N ASP A 41 24.19 0.73 -9.98
CA ASP A 41 25.22 0.10 -10.81
C ASP A 41 26.40 -0.46 -9.98
N HIS A 42 26.50 -0.08 -8.69
CA HIS A 42 27.60 -0.44 -7.81
C HIS A 42 27.09 -1.01 -6.48
N PRO A 43 26.77 -2.30 -6.45
CA PRO A 43 26.40 -2.97 -5.19
C PRO A 43 27.51 -2.82 -4.15
N ALA A 44 27.15 -2.43 -2.93
CA ALA A 44 28.11 -2.34 -1.83
C ALA A 44 27.78 -3.35 -0.73
N CYS A 45 28.80 -3.87 -0.08
CA CYS A 45 28.66 -4.79 1.02
C CYS A 45 27.87 -4.16 2.17
N ALA A 46 26.85 -4.84 2.68
CA ALA A 46 26.03 -4.34 3.79
C ALA A 46 26.85 -4.19 5.09
N ARG A 47 27.93 -5.01 5.26
CA ARG A 47 28.74 -5.04 6.48
C ARG A 47 29.89 -4.04 6.45
N CYS A 48 30.75 -4.07 5.42
CA CYS A 48 31.97 -3.26 5.37
C CYS A 48 31.93 -2.13 4.33
N LYS A 49 30.82 -1.96 3.62
CA LYS A 49 30.60 -0.93 2.59
C LYS A 49 31.54 -1.03 1.37
N SER A 50 32.36 -2.06 1.27
CA SER A 50 33.19 -2.30 0.09
C SER A 50 32.34 -2.49 -1.16
N THR A 51 32.78 -1.96 -2.28
CA THR A 51 32.19 -2.16 -3.61
C THR A 51 32.76 -3.39 -4.32
N ARG A 52 33.75 -4.06 -3.76
CA ARG A 52 34.30 -5.31 -4.29
C ARG A 52 33.41 -6.49 -3.93
N VAL A 53 32.25 -6.59 -4.58
CA VAL A 53 31.29 -7.67 -4.42
C VAL A 53 31.12 -8.42 -5.73
N TRP A 54 31.02 -9.73 -5.65
CA TRP A 54 30.69 -10.59 -6.78
C TRP A 54 29.47 -11.43 -6.50
N THR A 55 28.81 -11.83 -7.56
CA THR A 55 27.65 -12.74 -7.50
C THR A 55 28.14 -14.17 -7.46
N GLU A 56 27.61 -14.98 -6.53
CA GLU A 56 27.78 -16.41 -6.53
C GLU A 56 27.26 -17.03 -7.85
N ARG A 57 27.84 -18.18 -8.27
CA ARG A 57 27.48 -18.88 -9.53
C ARG A 57 25.98 -19.13 -9.73
N LYS A 58 25.20 -19.22 -8.64
CA LYS A 58 23.74 -19.39 -8.70
C LYS A 58 22.95 -18.06 -8.77
N GLY A 59 23.62 -16.91 -8.75
CA GLY A 59 23.00 -15.59 -8.91
C GLY A 59 22.05 -15.16 -7.79
N PHE A 60 22.09 -15.82 -6.61
CA PHE A 60 21.21 -15.49 -5.49
C PHE A 60 21.90 -14.80 -4.32
N LEU A 61 23.24 -14.86 -4.28
CA LEU A 61 24.05 -14.27 -3.24
C LEU A 61 25.09 -13.33 -3.82
N PHE A 62 25.29 -12.22 -3.14
CA PHE A 62 26.49 -11.40 -3.29
C PHE A 62 27.46 -11.77 -2.18
N GLU A 63 28.72 -11.99 -2.52
CA GLU A 63 29.80 -12.20 -1.57
C GLU A 63 30.77 -11.03 -1.66
N CYS A 64 31.13 -10.48 -0.51
CA CYS A 64 32.11 -9.40 -0.41
C CYS A 64 33.52 -9.96 -0.45
N ALA A 65 34.35 -9.46 -1.37
CA ALA A 65 35.76 -9.84 -1.49
C ALA A 65 36.58 -9.48 -0.25
N ASP A 66 36.21 -8.40 0.44
CA ASP A 66 37.03 -7.88 1.56
C ASP A 66 36.71 -8.54 2.89
N CYS A 67 35.45 -8.90 3.15
CA CYS A 67 35.05 -9.44 4.44
C CYS A 67 34.29 -10.78 4.40
N GLY A 68 34.13 -11.37 3.22
CA GLY A 68 33.42 -12.66 3.05
C GLY A 68 31.93 -12.61 3.40
N HIS A 69 31.37 -11.43 3.65
CA HIS A 69 29.95 -11.33 4.01
C HIS A 69 29.05 -11.67 2.80
N GLN A 70 28.13 -12.60 3.01
CA GLN A 70 27.16 -13.00 2.00
C GLN A 70 25.81 -12.30 2.21
N THR A 71 25.30 -11.69 1.16
CA THR A 71 24.01 -11.00 1.16
C THR A 71 23.10 -11.56 0.07
N SER A 72 21.93 -12.07 0.44
CA SER A 72 20.97 -12.54 -0.57
C SER A 72 20.27 -11.36 -1.26
N LEU A 73 19.85 -11.58 -2.52
CA LEU A 73 19.12 -10.56 -3.30
C LEU A 73 17.85 -10.07 -2.60
N THR A 74 17.26 -10.86 -1.71
CA THR A 74 16.01 -10.53 -1.01
C THR A 74 16.21 -10.17 0.47
N SER A 75 17.44 -10.23 0.98
CA SER A 75 17.75 -9.89 2.37
C SER A 75 17.33 -8.45 2.69
N GLY A 76 16.71 -8.22 3.83
CA GLY A 76 16.27 -6.88 4.23
C GLY A 76 15.02 -6.34 3.51
N THR A 77 14.40 -7.10 2.61
CA THR A 77 13.21 -6.68 1.84
C THR A 77 11.97 -7.49 2.22
N LEU A 78 10.81 -7.09 1.71
CA LEU A 78 9.56 -7.88 1.87
C LEU A 78 9.64 -9.27 1.23
N LEU A 79 10.55 -9.49 0.27
CA LEU A 79 10.75 -10.78 -0.38
C LEU A 79 11.69 -11.74 0.38
N VAL A 80 12.16 -11.34 1.57
CA VAL A 80 13.06 -12.16 2.38
C VAL A 80 12.58 -13.60 2.52
N LYS A 81 13.52 -14.55 2.42
CA LYS A 81 13.27 -16.01 2.50
C LYS A 81 12.30 -16.54 1.43
N THR A 82 12.08 -15.83 0.33
CA THR A 82 11.33 -16.38 -0.78
C THR A 82 12.08 -17.55 -1.43
N ARG A 83 11.32 -18.59 -1.81
CA ARG A 83 11.84 -19.77 -2.53
C ARG A 83 11.37 -19.79 -4.00
N LYS A 84 10.50 -18.84 -4.36
CA LYS A 84 9.96 -18.75 -5.72
C LYS A 84 10.82 -17.83 -6.57
N PRO A 85 10.95 -18.09 -7.88
CA PRO A 85 11.69 -17.24 -8.80
C PRO A 85 11.21 -15.79 -8.82
N PHE A 86 12.10 -14.85 -9.13
CA PHE A 86 11.76 -13.44 -9.31
C PHE A 86 10.71 -13.25 -10.42
N LYS A 87 10.80 -14.01 -11.51
CA LYS A 87 9.82 -13.97 -12.59
C LYS A 87 8.39 -14.16 -12.10
N VAL A 88 8.17 -15.10 -11.15
CA VAL A 88 6.84 -15.33 -10.56
C VAL A 88 6.41 -14.15 -9.68
N TRP A 89 7.35 -13.55 -8.93
CA TRP A 89 7.07 -12.35 -8.14
C TRP A 89 6.75 -11.14 -9.04
N PHE A 90 7.51 -10.95 -10.10
CA PHE A 90 7.30 -9.87 -11.07
C PHE A 90 5.93 -9.99 -11.71
N ARG A 91 5.54 -11.20 -12.13
CA ARG A 91 4.19 -11.45 -12.64
C ARG A 91 3.12 -11.16 -11.59
N ALA A 92 3.28 -11.62 -10.35
CA ALA A 92 2.33 -11.37 -9.26
C ALA A 92 2.14 -9.86 -9.01
N VAL A 93 3.24 -9.12 -8.88
CA VAL A 93 3.20 -7.67 -8.64
C VAL A 93 2.54 -6.94 -9.79
N PHE A 94 2.87 -7.30 -11.03
CA PHE A 94 2.29 -6.69 -12.22
C PHE A 94 0.76 -6.93 -12.24
N GLU A 95 0.30 -8.16 -12.12
CA GLU A 95 -1.12 -8.52 -12.13
C GLU A 95 -1.90 -7.80 -11.03
N ILE A 96 -1.40 -7.84 -9.80
CA ILE A 96 -2.07 -7.21 -8.66
C ILE A 96 -2.14 -5.70 -8.83
N SER A 97 -1.09 -5.07 -9.37
CA SER A 97 -1.01 -3.61 -9.45
C SER A 97 -1.79 -3.03 -10.60
N THR A 98 -1.89 -3.75 -11.72
CA THR A 98 -2.41 -3.21 -12.97
C THR A 98 -3.88 -3.53 -13.20
N GLN A 99 -4.42 -4.58 -12.60
CA GLN A 99 -5.85 -4.89 -12.71
C GLN A 99 -6.69 -3.86 -11.97
N ARG A 100 -7.68 -3.28 -12.64
CA ARG A 100 -8.54 -2.24 -12.08
C ARG A 100 -9.27 -2.66 -10.80
N THR A 101 -9.75 -3.89 -10.76
CA THR A 101 -10.49 -4.45 -9.63
C THR A 101 -9.61 -5.14 -8.59
N GLY A 102 -8.29 -5.24 -8.84
CA GLY A 102 -7.42 -6.10 -8.03
C GLY A 102 -7.62 -7.57 -8.32
N ILE A 103 -7.05 -8.42 -7.48
CA ILE A 103 -7.13 -9.87 -7.63
C ILE A 103 -7.41 -10.54 -6.28
N SER A 104 -8.30 -11.54 -6.27
CA SER A 104 -8.53 -12.33 -5.06
C SER A 104 -7.40 -13.34 -4.80
N GLY A 105 -7.29 -13.84 -3.56
CA GLY A 105 -6.29 -14.85 -3.23
C GLY A 105 -6.47 -16.16 -4.00
N LYS A 106 -7.71 -16.53 -4.32
CA LYS A 106 -8.01 -17.72 -5.15
C LYS A 106 -7.61 -17.52 -6.61
N ASP A 107 -7.87 -16.32 -7.13
CA ASP A 107 -7.50 -16.02 -8.52
C ASP A 107 -5.99 -15.92 -8.69
N LEU A 108 -5.28 -15.32 -7.73
CA LEU A 108 -3.81 -15.32 -7.73
C LEU A 108 -3.23 -16.73 -7.61
N GLN A 109 -3.83 -17.57 -6.75
CA GLN A 109 -3.42 -18.97 -6.63
C GLN A 109 -3.55 -19.70 -7.97
N ARG A 110 -4.67 -19.56 -8.64
CA ARG A 110 -4.96 -20.19 -9.94
C ARG A 110 -4.04 -19.65 -11.04
N LEU A 111 -3.90 -18.32 -11.10
CA LEU A 111 -3.08 -17.65 -12.12
C LEU A 111 -1.61 -18.08 -12.07
N LEU A 112 -1.04 -18.21 -10.87
CA LEU A 112 0.38 -18.53 -10.67
C LEU A 112 0.65 -20.00 -10.37
N GLY A 113 -0.37 -20.86 -10.38
CA GLY A 113 -0.23 -22.28 -10.11
C GLY A 113 0.30 -22.60 -8.71
N PHE A 114 -0.11 -21.82 -7.69
CA PHE A 114 0.33 -22.09 -6.32
C PHE A 114 -0.42 -23.30 -5.74
N GLY A 115 0.30 -24.27 -5.24
CA GLY A 115 -0.26 -25.45 -4.58
C GLY A 115 -1.02 -25.13 -3.27
N SER A 116 -0.85 -23.94 -2.71
CA SER A 116 -1.50 -23.54 -1.46
C SER A 116 -2.08 -22.14 -1.55
N TYR A 117 -3.36 -21.99 -1.16
CA TYR A 117 -4.01 -20.69 -0.96
C TYR A 117 -3.26 -19.80 0.05
N LYS A 118 -2.69 -20.41 1.08
CA LYS A 118 -1.90 -19.72 2.11
C LYS A 118 -0.71 -18.98 1.51
N THR A 119 -0.06 -19.52 0.48
CA THR A 119 1.02 -18.87 -0.25
C THR A 119 0.51 -17.63 -0.99
N ALA A 120 -0.56 -17.77 -1.79
CA ALA A 120 -1.17 -16.66 -2.51
C ALA A 120 -1.62 -15.54 -1.57
N TRP A 121 -2.29 -15.90 -0.47
CA TRP A 121 -2.75 -14.96 0.54
C TRP A 121 -1.57 -14.19 1.19
N THR A 122 -0.50 -14.89 1.56
CA THR A 122 0.70 -14.27 2.15
C THR A 122 1.36 -13.29 1.17
N TRP A 123 1.43 -13.66 -0.11
CA TRP A 123 1.98 -12.81 -1.15
C TRP A 123 1.16 -11.54 -1.35
N LEU A 124 -0.17 -11.67 -1.42
CA LEU A 124 -1.07 -10.52 -1.47
C LEU A 124 -0.84 -9.56 -0.31
N HIS A 125 -0.72 -10.07 0.91
CA HIS A 125 -0.50 -9.23 2.07
C HIS A 125 0.89 -8.56 2.08
N LYS A 126 1.94 -9.23 1.58
CA LYS A 126 3.25 -8.59 1.39
C LYS A 126 3.16 -7.45 0.37
N ILE A 127 2.46 -7.67 -0.75
CA ILE A 127 2.28 -6.66 -1.80
C ILE A 127 1.41 -5.51 -1.28
N ARG A 128 0.35 -5.78 -0.52
CA ARG A 128 -0.45 -4.74 0.16
C ARG A 128 0.39 -3.89 1.12
N THR A 129 1.32 -4.51 1.84
CA THR A 129 2.27 -3.76 2.67
C THR A 129 3.10 -2.78 1.82
N ALA A 130 3.55 -3.21 0.64
CA ALA A 130 4.28 -2.37 -0.31
C ALA A 130 3.41 -1.28 -0.99
N MET A 131 2.10 -1.33 -0.89
CA MET A 131 1.20 -0.28 -1.40
C MET A 131 1.12 0.95 -0.49
N VAL A 132 1.70 0.89 0.70
CA VAL A 132 1.72 2.00 1.66
C VAL A 132 3.12 2.57 1.76
N ARG A 133 3.27 3.85 1.43
CA ARG A 133 4.53 4.58 1.65
C ARG A 133 4.54 5.11 3.09
N PRO A 134 5.62 4.93 3.84
CA PRO A 134 5.75 5.45 5.20
C PRO A 134 5.64 7.00 5.24
N GLU A 135 6.31 7.67 4.33
CA GLU A 135 6.36 9.12 4.20
C GLU A 135 5.45 9.57 3.05
N ARG A 136 4.15 9.59 3.29
CA ARG A 136 3.20 10.10 2.31
C ARG A 136 2.73 11.48 2.71
N GLU A 137 2.64 12.36 1.72
CA GLU A 137 2.15 13.72 1.92
C GLU A 137 0.75 13.72 2.56
N PRO A 138 0.49 14.59 3.54
CA PRO A 138 -0.85 14.79 4.10
C PRO A 138 -1.88 15.16 3.04
N LEU A 139 -3.15 14.99 3.35
CA LEU A 139 -4.26 15.47 2.53
C LEU A 139 -4.48 16.97 2.76
N GLY A 140 -4.80 17.71 1.72
CA GLY A 140 -5.13 19.13 1.76
C GLY A 140 -5.26 19.70 0.35
N PRO A 141 -5.63 21.00 0.18
CA PRO A 141 -6.03 21.95 1.25
C PRO A 141 -7.49 21.78 1.74
N PHE A 142 -8.38 21.12 0.96
CA PHE A 142 -9.77 20.87 1.33
C PHE A 142 -10.00 19.37 1.50
N VAL A 143 -10.46 18.98 2.69
CA VAL A 143 -10.63 17.56 3.05
C VAL A 143 -12.04 17.34 3.59
N GLN A 144 -12.77 16.41 2.97
CA GLN A 144 -14.02 15.90 3.52
C GLN A 144 -13.71 14.68 4.40
N MET A 145 -14.40 14.59 5.54
CA MET A 145 -14.27 13.44 6.44
C MET A 145 -15.65 12.88 6.80
N ASP A 146 -15.72 11.56 6.87
CA ASP A 146 -16.93 10.80 7.20
C ASP A 146 -16.55 9.40 7.70
N GLU A 147 -17.47 8.67 8.24
CA GLU A 147 -17.30 7.28 8.63
C GLU A 147 -18.29 6.33 7.97
N ALA A 148 -17.87 5.09 7.80
CA ALA A 148 -18.69 4.07 7.19
C ALA A 148 -18.58 2.73 7.90
N LEU A 149 -19.71 2.06 8.04
CA LEU A 149 -19.73 0.66 8.40
C LEU A 149 -19.57 -0.21 7.15
N VAL A 150 -18.55 -1.07 7.16
CA VAL A 150 -18.25 -2.02 6.08
C VAL A 150 -18.27 -3.46 6.58
N GLY A 151 -18.56 -4.42 5.69
CA GLY A 151 -18.62 -5.85 6.02
C GLY A 151 -20.03 -6.37 6.19
N GLY A 152 -20.18 -7.69 6.31
CA GLY A 152 -21.36 -8.51 6.60
C GLY A 152 -22.70 -8.09 5.98
N LYS A 153 -23.24 -8.90 5.05
CA LYS A 153 -24.65 -8.78 4.68
C LYS A 153 -25.52 -9.09 5.91
N GLY A 154 -26.14 -8.06 6.50
CA GLY A 154 -27.18 -8.25 7.52
C GLY A 154 -26.74 -8.78 8.91
N GLY A 155 -25.43 -8.88 9.18
CA GLY A 155 -24.93 -9.43 10.44
C GLY A 155 -24.34 -8.38 11.40
N PRO A 156 -24.13 -8.74 12.67
CA PRO A 156 -23.58 -7.87 13.71
C PRO A 156 -22.10 -7.48 13.51
N ASN A 157 -21.42 -8.08 12.53
CA ASN A 157 -19.99 -7.92 12.31
C ASN A 157 -19.72 -6.83 11.27
N LYS A 158 -20.17 -5.61 11.50
CA LYS A 158 -19.79 -4.45 10.72
C LYS A 158 -18.59 -3.78 11.37
N GLU A 159 -17.61 -3.45 10.53
CA GLU A 159 -16.38 -2.77 10.96
C GLU A 159 -16.44 -1.30 10.58
N LEU A 160 -16.02 -0.45 11.49
CA LEU A 160 -15.98 0.99 11.28
C LEU A 160 -14.75 1.38 10.47
N VAL A 161 -14.96 2.18 9.43
CA VAL A 161 -13.90 2.75 8.60
C VAL A 161 -14.04 4.26 8.61
N LEU A 162 -12.99 4.93 9.04
CA LEU A 162 -12.85 6.37 8.92
C LEU A 162 -12.35 6.70 7.52
N VAL A 163 -12.95 7.72 6.93
CA VAL A 163 -12.69 8.12 5.54
C VAL A 163 -12.31 9.59 5.52
N ALA A 164 -11.16 9.90 4.92
CA ALA A 164 -10.75 11.26 4.63
C ALA A 164 -10.43 11.38 3.14
N VAL A 165 -11.01 12.37 2.46
CA VAL A 165 -10.92 12.54 1.01
C VAL A 165 -10.56 13.97 0.69
N GLU A 166 -9.49 14.21 -0.07
CA GLU A 166 -9.26 15.49 -0.72
C GLU A 166 -10.35 15.75 -1.75
N PHE A 167 -10.78 17.00 -1.87
CA PHE A 167 -11.72 17.36 -2.93
C PHE A 167 -11.13 16.96 -4.32
N ASP A 168 -11.82 16.07 -5.03
CA ASP A 168 -11.40 15.44 -6.30
C ASP A 168 -9.97 14.82 -6.28
N GLY A 169 -9.47 14.49 -5.11
CA GLY A 169 -8.09 14.10 -4.89
C GLY A 169 -7.88 12.71 -4.33
N ARG A 170 -6.96 12.66 -3.36
CA ARG A 170 -6.50 11.44 -2.70
C ARG A 170 -7.43 11.05 -1.55
N VAL A 171 -7.36 9.77 -1.16
CA VAL A 171 -8.09 9.27 0.01
C VAL A 171 -7.15 8.69 1.05
N ARG A 172 -7.59 8.72 2.30
CA ARG A 172 -7.06 7.94 3.42
C ARG A 172 -8.20 7.19 4.08
N LEU A 173 -7.95 5.95 4.41
CA LEU A 173 -8.92 5.06 5.04
C LEU A 173 -8.28 4.41 6.26
N ALA A 174 -8.97 4.42 7.38
CA ALA A 174 -8.50 3.79 8.60
C ALA A 174 -9.58 2.88 9.21
N HIS A 175 -9.21 1.65 9.52
CA HIS A 175 -10.06 0.75 10.29
C HIS A 175 -10.02 1.18 11.76
N ALA A 176 -11.17 1.45 12.35
CA ALA A 176 -11.32 1.98 13.69
C ALA A 176 -12.19 1.09 14.58
N GLU A 177 -12.03 1.20 15.90
CA GLU A 177 -12.91 0.56 16.86
C GLU A 177 -14.14 1.40 17.16
N ASN A 178 -13.97 2.72 17.13
CA ASN A 178 -15.00 3.71 17.37
C ASN A 178 -14.69 5.00 16.58
N ASN A 179 -15.55 6.00 16.66
CA ASN A 179 -15.39 7.32 16.05
C ASN A 179 -15.35 8.44 17.10
N ASP A 180 -14.79 8.12 18.28
CA ASP A 180 -14.54 9.15 19.29
C ASP A 180 -13.41 10.12 18.88
N ALA A 181 -13.30 11.23 19.59
CA ALA A 181 -12.34 12.28 19.27
C ALA A 181 -10.87 11.80 19.30
N GLU A 182 -10.52 10.87 20.17
CA GLU A 182 -9.15 10.34 20.25
C GLU A 182 -8.83 9.46 19.03
N THR A 183 -9.76 8.62 18.60
CA THR A 183 -9.61 7.77 17.43
C THR A 183 -9.54 8.58 16.15
N LEU A 184 -10.41 9.59 16.00
CA LEU A 184 -10.39 10.51 14.87
C LEU A 184 -9.09 11.31 14.81
N LYS A 185 -8.58 11.78 15.95
CA LYS A 185 -7.31 12.48 16.06
C LYS A 185 -6.15 11.66 15.45
N VAL A 186 -6.09 10.35 15.70
CA VAL A 186 -5.04 9.49 15.14
C VAL A 186 -5.04 9.49 13.59
N LEU A 187 -6.21 9.55 12.96
CA LEU A 187 -6.31 9.69 11.51
C LEU A 187 -5.88 11.09 11.06
N VAL A 188 -6.32 12.12 11.76
CA VAL A 188 -6.09 13.52 11.38
C VAL A 188 -4.62 13.89 11.50
N SER A 189 -3.98 13.63 12.65
CA SER A 189 -2.62 14.08 12.98
C SER A 189 -1.55 13.71 11.97
N GLY A 190 -1.66 12.54 11.32
CA GLY A 190 -0.61 12.09 10.40
C GLY A 190 -1.04 12.11 8.92
N GLN A 191 -2.29 12.48 8.62
CA GLN A 191 -2.85 12.29 7.28
C GLN A 191 -3.50 13.52 6.67
N VAL A 192 -3.84 14.50 7.47
CA VAL A 192 -4.45 15.78 7.04
C VAL A 192 -3.48 16.90 7.33
N ALA A 193 -3.25 17.80 6.38
CA ALA A 193 -2.35 18.94 6.56
C ALA A 193 -2.87 19.86 7.67
N GLU A 194 -1.98 20.52 8.38
CA GLU A 194 -2.33 21.36 9.53
C GLU A 194 -3.19 22.57 9.15
N ASP A 195 -3.00 23.05 7.93
CA ASP A 195 -3.72 24.17 7.32
C ASP A 195 -4.96 23.75 6.50
N ALA A 196 -5.27 22.46 6.46
CA ALA A 196 -6.39 21.96 5.67
C ALA A 196 -7.74 22.39 6.26
N HIS A 197 -8.64 22.85 5.40
CA HIS A 197 -10.04 23.06 5.73
C HIS A 197 -10.79 21.73 5.70
N VAL A 198 -11.37 21.35 6.84
CA VAL A 198 -12.06 20.07 7.01
C VAL A 198 -13.57 20.27 6.99
N VAL A 199 -14.28 19.49 6.15
CA VAL A 199 -15.74 19.48 6.08
C VAL A 199 -16.25 18.13 6.56
N THR A 200 -17.25 18.12 7.45
CA THR A 200 -17.86 16.89 7.99
C THR A 200 -19.39 16.98 8.02
N ASP A 201 -20.05 15.85 8.29
CA ASP A 201 -21.51 15.80 8.48
C ASP A 201 -22.00 16.30 9.85
N GLY A 202 -21.08 16.83 10.69
CA GLY A 202 -21.41 17.36 12.01
C GLY A 202 -21.48 16.31 13.13
N HIS A 203 -20.94 15.10 12.94
CA HIS A 203 -20.83 14.14 14.04
C HIS A 203 -20.00 14.71 15.20
N ALA A 204 -20.45 14.52 16.45
CA ALA A 204 -19.85 15.13 17.66
C ALA A 204 -18.38 14.73 17.93
N GLY A 205 -17.91 13.67 17.32
CA GLY A 205 -16.49 13.25 17.38
C GLY A 205 -15.55 14.24 16.69
N TYR A 206 -16.05 15.00 15.69
CA TYR A 206 -15.27 16.03 15.00
C TYR A 206 -15.34 17.34 15.78
N ASN A 207 -14.34 17.58 16.58
CA ASN A 207 -14.20 18.75 17.44
C ASN A 207 -12.75 19.26 17.46
N ASP A 208 -12.48 20.35 18.15
CA ASP A 208 -11.15 20.97 18.23
C ASP A 208 -10.04 20.00 18.67
N LYS A 209 -10.39 19.03 19.52
CA LYS A 209 -9.43 18.02 19.99
C LYS A 209 -9.08 17.00 18.89
N SER A 210 -10.08 16.50 18.18
CA SER A 210 -9.88 15.51 17.11
C SER A 210 -9.28 16.13 15.86
N LEU A 211 -9.67 17.35 15.53
CA LEU A 211 -9.22 18.09 14.35
C LEU A 211 -7.95 18.93 14.61
N GLU A 212 -7.44 18.93 15.84
CA GLU A 212 -6.22 19.67 16.23
C GLU A 212 -6.25 21.13 15.77
N LYS A 213 -7.41 21.79 15.99
CA LYS A 213 -7.70 23.20 15.65
C LYS A 213 -7.62 23.52 14.14
N ARG A 214 -7.71 22.54 13.26
CA ARG A 214 -7.86 22.80 11.81
C ARG A 214 -9.15 23.55 11.54
N PRO A 215 -9.19 24.45 10.55
CA PRO A 215 -10.44 25.06 10.09
C PRO A 215 -11.49 23.98 9.80
N HIS A 216 -12.65 24.07 10.43
CA HIS A 216 -13.69 23.04 10.36
C HIS A 216 -15.05 23.63 10.03
N GLU A 217 -15.73 22.99 9.12
CA GLU A 217 -17.12 23.25 8.75
C GLU A 217 -17.96 22.00 8.98
N ALA A 218 -18.87 22.06 9.92
CA ALA A 218 -19.83 20.99 10.20
C ALA A 218 -21.14 21.27 9.43
N VAL A 219 -21.50 20.43 8.48
CA VAL A 219 -22.67 20.61 7.63
C VAL A 219 -23.69 19.50 7.90
N VAL A 220 -24.63 19.79 8.81
CA VAL A 220 -25.73 18.88 9.11
C VAL A 220 -26.82 19.01 8.05
N GLN A 221 -27.11 17.95 7.33
CA GLN A 221 -28.05 17.93 6.21
C GLN A 221 -29.15 16.90 6.39
N THR A 222 -30.38 17.28 6.02
CA THR A 222 -31.50 16.35 5.82
C THR A 222 -31.23 15.44 4.61
N LYS A 223 -32.04 14.41 4.43
CA LYS A 223 -31.95 13.53 3.25
C LYS A 223 -32.25 14.27 1.95
N GLU A 224 -33.15 15.23 2.00
CA GLU A 224 -33.60 16.05 0.87
C GLU A 224 -32.47 16.99 0.44
N GLU A 225 -31.90 17.77 1.36
CA GLU A 225 -30.76 18.66 1.11
C GLU A 225 -29.55 17.91 0.58
N ARG A 226 -29.28 16.71 1.11
CA ARG A 226 -28.18 15.84 0.66
C ARG A 226 -28.37 15.32 -0.76
N ARG A 227 -29.62 15.16 -1.23
CA ARG A 227 -29.90 14.79 -2.62
C ARG A 227 -29.63 15.93 -3.60
N GLU A 228 -29.82 17.17 -3.16
CA GLU A 228 -29.59 18.35 -3.99
C GLU A 228 -28.12 18.76 -3.98
N ASN A 229 -27.50 18.81 -2.81
CA ASN A 229 -26.09 19.20 -2.65
C ASN A 229 -25.46 18.53 -1.43
N ASP A 230 -24.78 17.42 -1.65
CA ASP A 230 -24.14 16.61 -0.60
C ASP A 230 -22.80 17.23 -0.18
N ALA A 231 -22.72 17.75 1.03
CA ALA A 231 -21.55 18.43 1.57
C ALA A 231 -20.31 17.51 1.68
N VAL A 232 -20.52 16.20 1.87
CA VAL A 232 -19.45 15.18 1.97
C VAL A 232 -19.53 14.16 0.83
N GLN A 233 -19.95 14.59 -0.35
CA GLN A 233 -20.17 13.76 -1.53
C GLN A 233 -18.97 12.89 -1.90
N SER A 234 -17.75 13.44 -1.80
CA SER A 234 -16.53 12.67 -2.13
C SER A 234 -16.32 11.48 -1.18
N CYS A 235 -16.69 11.63 0.10
CA CYS A 235 -16.67 10.53 1.07
C CYS A 235 -17.73 9.49 0.71
N HIS A 236 -18.99 9.89 0.47
CA HIS A 236 -20.06 8.96 0.11
C HIS A 236 -19.76 8.18 -1.18
N TRP A 237 -19.18 8.82 -2.18
CA TRP A 237 -18.72 8.15 -3.40
C TRP A 237 -17.61 7.14 -3.12
N THR A 238 -16.61 7.55 -2.36
CA THR A 238 -15.49 6.68 -1.97
C THR A 238 -15.97 5.46 -1.20
N ILE A 239 -16.88 5.67 -0.23
CA ILE A 239 -17.51 4.60 0.57
C ILE A 239 -18.28 3.62 -0.33
N SER A 240 -19.05 4.13 -1.28
CA SER A 240 -19.80 3.30 -2.22
C SER A 240 -18.89 2.46 -3.10
N LEU A 241 -17.82 3.05 -3.61
CA LEU A 241 -16.79 2.34 -4.39
C LEU A 241 -16.06 1.28 -3.56
N LEU A 242 -15.69 1.60 -2.33
CA LEU A 242 -15.05 0.68 -1.38
C LEU A 242 -15.95 -0.54 -1.11
N LYS A 243 -17.22 -0.32 -0.76
CA LYS A 243 -18.17 -1.39 -0.50
C LYS A 243 -18.35 -2.30 -1.72
N ARG A 244 -18.50 -1.71 -2.91
CA ARG A 244 -18.60 -2.45 -4.18
C ARG A 244 -17.34 -3.28 -4.46
N TRP A 245 -16.16 -2.71 -4.23
CA TRP A 245 -14.89 -3.39 -4.44
C TRP A 245 -14.70 -4.57 -3.47
N LEU A 246 -15.02 -4.38 -2.18
CA LEU A 246 -14.93 -5.44 -1.17
C LEU A 246 -15.86 -6.62 -1.50
N ILE A 247 -17.06 -6.34 -1.97
CA ILE A 247 -18.02 -7.39 -2.36
C ILE A 247 -17.58 -8.06 -3.68
N GLY A 248 -17.26 -7.26 -4.71
CA GLY A 248 -16.96 -7.77 -6.05
C GLY A 248 -15.67 -8.56 -6.15
N THR A 249 -14.59 -8.06 -5.53
CA THR A 249 -13.27 -8.72 -5.62
C THR A 249 -13.06 -9.77 -4.53
N HIS A 250 -13.61 -9.55 -3.34
CA HIS A 250 -13.33 -10.38 -2.17
C HIS A 250 -14.57 -11.11 -1.62
N ALA A 251 -15.71 -11.03 -2.35
CA ALA A 251 -16.98 -11.64 -1.96
C ALA A 251 -17.42 -11.31 -0.51
N GLY A 252 -17.02 -10.16 0.01
CA GLY A 252 -17.28 -9.75 1.40
C GLY A 252 -16.49 -10.55 2.46
N GLY A 253 -15.61 -11.47 2.06
CA GLY A 253 -14.87 -12.36 2.95
C GLY A 253 -13.64 -11.74 3.63
N VAL A 254 -13.64 -10.43 3.86
CA VAL A 254 -12.56 -9.73 4.55
C VAL A 254 -12.81 -9.77 6.05
N ARG A 255 -11.91 -10.41 6.78
CA ARG A 255 -11.98 -10.44 8.25
C ARG A 255 -11.51 -9.10 8.83
N ALA A 256 -12.18 -8.65 9.89
CA ALA A 256 -11.85 -7.44 10.65
C ALA A 256 -10.35 -7.27 10.91
N LYS A 257 -9.71 -8.32 11.40
CA LYS A 257 -8.29 -8.37 11.71
C LYS A 257 -7.37 -7.90 10.56
N HIS A 258 -7.78 -8.13 9.31
CA HIS A 258 -6.99 -7.83 8.13
C HIS A 258 -7.56 -6.68 7.30
N LEU A 259 -8.66 -6.08 7.73
CA LEU A 259 -9.39 -5.06 6.95
C LEU A 259 -8.47 -3.91 6.52
N GLN A 260 -7.61 -3.41 7.41
CA GLN A 260 -6.69 -2.31 7.07
C GLN A 260 -5.84 -2.60 5.84
N ALA A 261 -5.35 -3.83 5.66
CA ALA A 261 -4.55 -4.16 4.49
C ALA A 261 -5.34 -4.08 3.16
N TYR A 262 -6.66 -4.30 3.22
CA TYR A 262 -7.53 -4.11 2.05
C TYR A 262 -7.87 -2.64 1.84
N LEU A 263 -8.08 -1.88 2.89
CA LEU A 263 -8.24 -0.42 2.81
C LEU A 263 -7.02 0.25 2.18
N ASP A 264 -5.83 -0.23 2.54
CA ASP A 264 -4.56 0.23 1.97
C ASP A 264 -4.47 -0.04 0.45
N GLU A 265 -4.85 -1.25 0.03
CA GLU A 265 -4.91 -1.60 -1.39
C GLU A 265 -5.93 -0.73 -2.13
N PHE A 266 -7.12 -0.56 -1.57
CA PHE A 266 -8.14 0.30 -2.17
C PHE A 266 -7.65 1.75 -2.31
N ALA A 267 -7.13 2.34 -1.24
CA ALA A 267 -6.59 3.70 -1.24
C ALA A 267 -5.43 3.86 -2.24
N PHE A 268 -4.54 2.87 -2.32
CA PHE A 268 -3.44 2.86 -3.30
C PHE A 268 -3.96 2.94 -4.74
N ARG A 269 -4.97 2.13 -5.08
CA ARG A 269 -5.60 2.10 -6.41
C ARG A 269 -6.37 3.37 -6.71
N TYR A 270 -7.20 3.81 -5.77
CA TYR A 270 -7.99 5.02 -5.88
C TYR A 270 -7.12 6.25 -6.15
N ASN A 271 -6.06 6.42 -5.38
CA ASN A 271 -5.13 7.54 -5.49
C ASN A 271 -4.33 7.54 -6.81
N ARG A 272 -4.31 6.42 -7.53
CA ARG A 272 -3.61 6.27 -8.82
C ARG A 272 -4.55 6.08 -10.01
N ARG A 273 -5.86 6.28 -9.81
CA ARG A 273 -6.88 6.06 -10.85
C ARG A 273 -6.69 6.91 -12.11
N LYS A 274 -6.02 8.05 -11.97
CA LYS A 274 -5.68 8.97 -13.07
C LYS A 274 -4.28 8.72 -13.68
N THR A 275 -3.54 7.71 -13.19
CA THR A 275 -2.17 7.42 -13.68
C THR A 275 -2.20 6.84 -15.08
N LYS A 276 -1.49 7.50 -16.01
CA LYS A 276 -1.29 7.00 -17.38
C LYS A 276 -0.17 5.95 -17.39
N GLY A 277 -0.43 4.79 -18.02
CA GLY A 277 0.52 3.67 -18.08
C GLY A 277 0.47 2.80 -16.81
N VAL A 278 -0.23 1.67 -16.91
CA VAL A 278 -0.50 0.76 -15.79
C VAL A 278 0.77 0.21 -15.14
N GLY A 279 1.83 -0.03 -15.92
CA GLY A 279 3.10 -0.53 -15.39
C GLY A 279 3.78 0.43 -14.42
N ARG A 280 3.55 1.76 -14.52
CA ARG A 280 4.05 2.72 -13.55
C ARG A 280 3.52 2.47 -12.13
N ILE A 281 2.32 1.90 -12.03
CA ILE A 281 1.73 1.51 -10.74
C ILE A 281 2.50 0.32 -10.16
N ALA A 282 2.83 -0.67 -10.99
CA ALA A 282 3.64 -1.82 -10.59
C ALA A 282 5.06 -1.38 -10.16
N ALA A 283 5.68 -0.46 -10.88
CA ALA A 283 6.98 0.10 -10.52
C ALA A 283 7.01 0.66 -9.10
N ARG A 284 5.97 1.40 -8.70
CA ARG A 284 5.84 1.92 -7.33
C ARG A 284 5.71 0.84 -6.27
N VAL A 285 5.07 -0.28 -6.60
CA VAL A 285 5.00 -1.42 -5.68
C VAL A 285 6.36 -2.10 -5.55
N PHE A 286 7.11 -2.25 -6.64
CA PHE A 286 8.47 -2.81 -6.60
C PHE A 286 9.41 -1.97 -5.73
N GLU A 287 9.35 -0.64 -5.85
CA GLU A 287 10.10 0.28 -4.98
C GLU A 287 9.86 -0.06 -3.52
N GLN A 288 8.61 -0.10 -3.14
CA GLN A 288 8.25 -0.34 -1.76
C GLN A 288 8.55 -1.79 -1.30
N LEU A 289 8.52 -2.77 -2.21
CA LEU A 289 8.97 -4.13 -1.89
C LEU A 289 10.46 -4.19 -1.53
N ILE A 290 11.27 -3.32 -2.15
CA ILE A 290 12.71 -3.20 -1.91
C ILE A 290 12.99 -2.44 -0.61
N THR A 291 12.28 -1.33 -0.38
CA THR A 291 12.58 -0.39 0.72
C THR A 291 11.92 -0.78 2.04
N HIS A 292 10.79 -1.46 2.01
CA HIS A 292 10.16 -2.00 3.22
C HIS A 292 10.99 -3.16 3.80
N GLY A 293 11.19 -3.12 5.10
CA GLY A 293 11.84 -4.18 5.85
C GLY A 293 11.10 -5.53 5.80
N PRO A 294 11.75 -6.59 6.24
CA PRO A 294 11.21 -7.95 6.24
C PRO A 294 9.88 -8.04 6.99
N ARG A 295 8.93 -8.79 6.42
CA ARG A 295 7.67 -9.11 7.08
C ARG A 295 7.35 -10.58 6.90
N THR A 296 7.33 -11.31 8.01
CA THR A 296 7.04 -12.74 8.03
C THR A 296 5.53 -12.99 7.94
N MET A 297 5.16 -14.20 7.53
CA MET A 297 3.76 -14.62 7.53
C MET A 297 3.13 -14.53 8.93
N ARG A 298 3.87 -14.90 9.99
CA ARG A 298 3.39 -14.81 11.37
C ARG A 298 3.06 -13.35 11.72
N GLN A 299 3.95 -12.41 11.42
CA GLN A 299 3.70 -10.97 11.62
C GLN A 299 2.48 -10.47 10.83
N ILE A 300 2.24 -11.02 9.62
CA ILE A 300 1.05 -10.67 8.83
C ILE A 300 -0.22 -11.23 9.49
N ILE A 301 -0.17 -12.47 9.97
CA ILE A 301 -1.32 -13.10 10.65
C ILE A 301 -1.63 -12.40 11.98
N ASP A 302 -0.61 -12.01 12.73
CA ASP A 302 -0.74 -11.40 14.05
C ASP A 302 -0.97 -9.88 13.98
N ASP A 303 -0.99 -9.32 12.78
CA ASP A 303 -1.17 -7.88 12.55
C ASP A 303 -2.62 -7.45 12.85
N THR A 304 -2.76 -6.68 13.91
CA THR A 304 -4.05 -6.14 14.39
C THR A 304 -4.09 -4.62 14.23
N ARG A 305 -3.73 -4.09 13.05
CA ARG A 305 -3.70 -2.67 12.77
C ARG A 305 -5.12 -2.07 12.74
N ARG A 306 -5.59 -1.62 13.90
CA ARG A 306 -6.76 -0.75 14.04
C ARG A 306 -6.27 0.61 14.50
N CYS A 307 -6.62 1.68 13.86
CA CYS A 307 -6.27 3.08 14.19
C CYS A 307 -4.80 3.38 14.62
N ARG A 308 -3.95 2.39 14.72
CA ARG A 308 -2.51 2.53 15.04
C ARG A 308 -1.65 2.69 13.79
N TYR A 309 -2.25 3.15 12.70
CA TYR A 309 -1.70 2.94 11.36
C TYR A 309 -0.56 3.87 10.98
N PHE A 310 -0.15 4.76 11.83
CA PHE A 310 0.99 5.60 11.50
C PHE A 310 2.11 5.36 12.51
N PRO A 311 2.96 4.33 12.29
CA PRO A 311 4.23 4.35 12.97
C PRO A 311 4.94 5.61 12.47
N ALA A 312 5.22 6.53 13.40
CA ALA A 312 6.31 7.47 13.20
C ALA A 312 7.45 6.72 12.54
N ALA A 313 8.04 7.28 11.48
CA ALA A 313 9.18 6.71 10.80
C ALA A 313 10.12 6.10 11.83
N ARG A 314 10.38 4.78 11.72
CA ARG A 314 11.35 4.14 12.61
C ARG A 314 12.71 4.72 12.22
N PRO A 315 13.38 5.52 13.09
CA PRO A 315 14.68 6.10 12.76
C PRO A 315 15.79 5.05 12.65
N GLU A 316 15.52 3.79 12.97
CA GLU A 316 16.54 2.75 13.21
C GLU A 316 16.90 1.89 11.98
N LEU A 317 16.37 2.16 10.79
CA LEU A 317 16.73 1.41 9.58
C LEU A 317 17.65 2.19 8.63
N ARG A 318 18.31 3.24 9.12
CA ARG A 318 19.43 3.93 8.44
C ARG A 318 20.77 3.53 9.06
N ALA A 319 21.09 2.26 9.10
CA ALA A 319 22.42 1.78 9.37
C ALA A 319 22.78 0.65 8.42
#